data_868779b0bc266d47a3fe50ab0cb02587
#
_entry.id   868779b0bc266d47a3fe50ab0cb02587
#
_cell.length_a   1.000
_cell.length_b   1.000
_cell.length_c   1.000
_cell.angle_alpha   90.00
_cell.angle_beta   90.00
_cell.angle_gamma   90.00
#
_symmetry.space_group_name_H-M   'P 1'
#
loop_
_entity.id
_entity.type
_entity.pdbx_description
1 polymer ?
#
loop_
_entity_poly.entity_id
_entity_poly.type
_entity_poly.pdbx_seq_one_letter_code
_entity_poly.pdbx_strand_id
1 'polypeptide(L)'
;MSKLSIYVFFFSFSFSFAQDKGIELFNDKKYSEAIEYYKKVLKQRKGDAAAELGLGSSAYYNDNIDLALRSFEEASKSDNEIIQSKALYNIARILQAKDEISKSLKLYKKALELNPSDVDTKINYELLKKMKNQEQQENQDQEGSQEQQ
;
A
#
# COMPACT_ATOMS: atom_id res chain seq x y z
N MET A 1 -41.51 54.55 3.47
CA MET A 1 -41.47 53.10 3.18
C MET A 1 -40.10 52.82 2.60
N SER A 2 -39.14 52.42 3.46
CA SER A 2 -37.76 52.12 3.02
C SER A 2 -37.65 50.67 2.59
N LYS A 3 -37.22 50.46 1.32
CA LYS A 3 -36.95 49.11 0.79
C LYS A 3 -35.58 48.67 1.29
N LEU A 4 -35.60 47.69 2.22
CA LEU A 4 -34.40 47.03 2.70
C LEU A 4 -33.95 46.04 1.64
N SER A 5 -32.88 46.32 0.89
CA SER A 5 -32.26 45.39 -0.04
C SER A 5 -31.38 44.42 0.76
N ILE A 6 -31.83 43.17 0.85
CA ILE A 6 -31.03 42.07 1.42
C ILE A 6 -30.07 41.61 0.36
N TYR A 7 -28.78 41.96 0.49
CA TYR A 7 -27.70 41.34 -0.28
C TYR A 7 -27.38 40.00 0.31
N VAL A 8 -27.87 38.92 -0.34
CA VAL A 8 -27.46 37.55 -0.03
C VAL A 8 -26.07 37.34 -0.67
N PHE A 9 -25.04 37.39 0.17
CA PHE A 9 -23.69 37.02 -0.24
C PHE A 9 -23.63 35.50 -0.37
N PHE A 10 -23.75 35.00 -1.60
CA PHE A 10 -23.40 33.64 -1.91
C PHE A 10 -21.87 33.47 -1.77
N PHE A 11 -21.43 33.02 -0.61
CA PHE A 11 -20.06 32.55 -0.42
C PHE A 11 -19.96 31.20 -1.12
N SER A 12 -19.56 31.22 -2.39
CA SER A 12 -19.22 30.02 -3.13
C SER A 12 -17.98 29.43 -2.48
N PHE A 13 -18.19 28.51 -1.54
CA PHE A 13 -17.12 27.69 -0.98
C PHE A 13 -16.69 26.74 -2.09
N SER A 14 -15.75 27.21 -2.91
CA SER A 14 -15.05 26.34 -3.86
C SER A 14 -14.25 25.34 -3.02
N PHE A 15 -14.85 24.15 -2.81
CA PHE A 15 -14.14 23.00 -2.26
C PHE A 15 -13.14 22.55 -3.35
N SER A 16 -12.02 23.28 -3.40
CA SER A 16 -10.87 22.82 -4.17
C SER A 16 -10.41 21.54 -3.50
N PHE A 17 -10.73 20.39 -4.09
CA PHE A 17 -10.00 19.16 -3.78
C PHE A 17 -8.55 19.46 -4.15
N ALA A 18 -7.77 19.92 -3.19
CA ALA A 18 -6.34 20.03 -3.35
C ALA A 18 -5.87 18.57 -3.56
N GLN A 19 -5.68 18.21 -4.81
CA GLN A 19 -5.09 16.91 -5.16
C GLN A 19 -3.74 16.86 -4.43
N ASP A 20 -3.53 15.80 -3.65
CA ASP A 20 -2.30 15.64 -2.90
C ASP A 20 -1.11 15.69 -3.88
N LYS A 21 -0.26 16.71 -3.72
CA LYS A 21 0.89 16.93 -4.61
C LYS A 21 1.79 15.71 -4.70
N GLY A 22 1.86 14.90 -3.64
CA GLY A 22 2.62 13.67 -3.65
C GLY A 22 2.02 12.63 -4.58
N ILE A 23 0.69 12.53 -4.66
CA ILE A 23 -0.01 11.65 -5.60
C ILE A 23 0.22 12.11 -7.04
N GLU A 24 0.17 13.42 -7.31
CA GLU A 24 0.47 13.98 -8.63
C GLU A 24 1.89 13.61 -9.07
N LEU A 25 2.88 13.88 -8.22
CA LEU A 25 4.28 13.54 -8.48
C LEU A 25 4.49 12.03 -8.71
N PHE A 26 3.83 11.20 -7.92
CA PHE A 26 3.87 9.75 -8.08
C PHE A 26 3.29 9.31 -9.43
N ASN A 27 2.13 9.83 -9.82
CA ASN A 27 1.47 9.53 -11.09
C ASN A 27 2.31 9.99 -12.30
N ASP A 28 3.02 11.12 -12.16
CA ASP A 28 4.00 11.62 -13.14
C ASP A 28 5.31 10.80 -13.17
N LYS A 29 5.43 9.75 -12.35
CA LYS A 29 6.64 8.93 -12.16
C LYS A 29 7.86 9.71 -11.63
N LYS A 30 7.62 10.87 -11.02
CA LYS A 30 8.64 11.69 -10.35
C LYS A 30 8.85 11.20 -8.91
N TYR A 31 9.26 9.92 -8.80
CA TYR A 31 9.29 9.24 -7.50
C TYR A 31 10.24 9.88 -6.49
N SER A 32 11.39 10.37 -6.92
CA SER A 32 12.33 11.08 -6.04
C SER A 32 11.73 12.37 -5.48
N GLU A 33 10.99 13.14 -6.29
CA GLU A 33 10.31 14.35 -5.85
C GLU A 33 9.14 14.03 -4.92
N ALA A 34 8.39 12.95 -5.20
CA ALA A 34 7.33 12.46 -4.32
C ALA A 34 7.88 12.04 -2.95
N ILE A 35 9.03 11.36 -2.90
CA ILE A 35 9.74 11.00 -1.66
C ILE A 35 10.04 12.26 -0.84
N GLU A 36 10.65 13.29 -1.45
CA GLU A 36 10.98 14.52 -0.74
C GLU A 36 9.73 15.28 -0.27
N TYR A 37 8.67 15.27 -1.07
CA TYR A 37 7.38 15.83 -0.66
C TYR A 37 6.82 15.12 0.58
N TYR A 38 6.72 13.77 0.57
CA TYR A 38 6.17 13.03 1.71
C TYR A 38 7.04 13.14 2.95
N LYS A 39 8.37 13.15 2.83
CA LYS A 39 9.27 13.44 3.96
C LYS A 39 8.99 14.80 4.58
N LYS A 40 8.72 15.83 3.76
CA LYS A 40 8.36 17.16 4.25
C LYS A 40 7.01 17.16 4.97
N VAL A 41 6.02 16.44 4.43
CA VAL A 41 4.72 16.25 5.08
C VAL A 41 4.89 15.60 6.45
N LEU A 42 5.66 14.53 6.54
CA LEU A 42 5.89 13.78 7.78
C LEU A 42 6.67 14.57 8.85
N LYS A 43 7.51 15.54 8.46
CA LYS A 43 8.13 16.48 9.41
C LYS A 43 7.09 17.36 10.10
N GLN A 44 6.00 17.73 9.39
CA GLN A 44 4.94 18.58 9.91
C GLN A 44 3.82 17.77 10.59
N ARG A 45 3.53 16.59 10.07
CA ARG A 45 2.46 15.69 10.51
C ARG A 45 3.05 14.32 10.86
N LYS A 46 3.68 14.24 12.01
CA LYS A 46 4.26 12.98 12.50
C LYS A 46 3.19 11.90 12.63
N GLY A 47 3.46 10.70 12.12
CA GLY A 47 2.53 9.57 12.19
C GLY A 47 1.37 9.64 11.20
N ASP A 48 1.40 10.53 10.20
CA ASP A 48 0.42 10.54 9.11
C ASP A 48 0.58 9.28 8.25
N ALA A 49 -0.25 8.29 8.54
CA ALA A 49 -0.18 6.97 7.89
C ALA A 49 -0.43 7.02 6.38
N ALA A 50 -1.22 7.99 5.89
CA ALA A 50 -1.42 8.18 4.46
C ALA A 50 -0.16 8.71 3.78
N ALA A 51 0.56 9.64 4.44
CA ALA A 51 1.84 10.13 3.97
C ALA A 51 2.93 9.05 4.02
N GLU A 52 2.94 8.19 5.06
CA GLU A 52 3.84 7.04 5.13
C GLU A 52 3.55 6.05 4.00
N LEU A 53 2.27 5.75 3.71
CA LEU A 53 1.90 4.89 2.59
C LEU A 53 2.36 5.48 1.24
N GLY A 54 2.21 6.79 1.04
CA GLY A 54 2.69 7.50 -0.14
C GLY A 54 4.22 7.51 -0.27
N LEU A 55 4.93 7.72 0.86
CA LEU A 55 6.39 7.64 0.93
C LEU A 55 6.88 6.23 0.57
N GLY A 56 6.28 5.21 1.17
CA GLY A 56 6.61 3.82 0.90
C GLY A 56 6.41 3.44 -0.55
N SER A 57 5.28 3.84 -1.14
CA SER A 57 4.99 3.60 -2.55
C SER A 57 6.01 4.29 -3.47
N SER A 58 6.30 5.56 -3.22
CA SER A 58 7.28 6.32 -4.01
C SER A 58 8.68 5.74 -3.89
N ALA A 59 9.07 5.30 -2.68
CA ALA A 59 10.36 4.65 -2.44
C ALA A 59 10.46 3.31 -3.16
N TYR A 60 9.39 2.50 -3.15
CA TYR A 60 9.36 1.22 -3.86
C TYR A 60 9.60 1.37 -5.36
N TYR A 61 8.90 2.32 -6.01
CA TYR A 61 9.08 2.58 -7.44
C TYR A 61 10.36 3.34 -7.78
N ASN A 62 11.06 3.85 -6.76
CA ASN A 62 12.41 4.45 -6.88
C ASN A 62 13.52 3.48 -6.47
N ASP A 63 13.24 2.17 -6.43
CA ASP A 63 14.15 1.09 -6.04
C ASP A 63 14.77 1.21 -4.64
N ASN A 64 14.22 2.07 -3.77
CA ASN A 64 14.65 2.20 -2.40
C ASN A 64 13.81 1.30 -1.48
N ILE A 65 14.09 0.00 -1.55
CA ILE A 65 13.29 -1.04 -0.86
C ILE A 65 13.34 -0.89 0.66
N ASP A 66 14.48 -0.48 1.22
CA ASP A 66 14.61 -0.30 2.68
C ASP A 66 13.76 0.86 3.20
N LEU A 67 13.70 1.97 2.47
CA LEU A 67 12.81 3.08 2.80
C LEU A 67 11.33 2.67 2.62
N ALA A 68 11.04 1.94 1.55
CA ALA A 68 9.68 1.46 1.27
C ALA A 68 9.17 0.58 2.43
N LEU A 69 9.95 -0.41 2.86
CA LEU A 69 9.59 -1.29 3.97
C LEU A 69 9.32 -0.51 5.25
N ARG A 70 10.25 0.36 5.67
CA ARG A 70 10.07 1.17 6.88
C ARG A 70 8.80 2.01 6.84
N SER A 71 8.54 2.67 5.72
CA SER A 71 7.35 3.51 5.58
C SER A 71 6.05 2.69 5.54
N PHE A 72 6.05 1.54 4.88
CA PHE A 72 4.89 0.64 4.93
C PHE A 72 4.67 0.03 6.31
N GLU A 73 5.73 -0.30 7.05
CA GLU A 73 5.63 -0.74 8.45
C GLU A 73 4.99 0.33 9.34
N GLU A 74 5.36 1.60 9.18
CA GLU A 74 4.70 2.70 9.91
C GLU A 74 3.23 2.86 9.47
N ALA A 75 2.94 2.84 8.18
CA ALA A 75 1.57 2.92 7.66
C ALA A 75 0.69 1.76 8.13
N SER A 76 1.28 0.56 8.35
CA SER A 76 0.55 -0.62 8.81
C SER A 76 0.07 -0.54 10.27
N LYS A 77 0.51 0.47 11.02
CA LYS A 77 0.06 0.74 12.40
C LYS A 77 -1.17 1.65 12.45
N SER A 78 -1.70 2.04 11.30
CA SER A 78 -2.86 2.92 11.18
C SER A 78 -4.12 2.27 11.77
N ASP A 79 -4.95 3.09 12.44
CA ASP A 79 -6.31 2.70 12.83
C ASP A 79 -7.28 2.68 11.63
N ASN A 80 -6.87 3.23 10.48
CA ASN A 80 -7.64 3.14 9.24
C ASN A 80 -7.33 1.81 8.55
N GLU A 81 -8.30 0.89 8.57
CA GLU A 81 -8.17 -0.47 8.01
C GLU A 81 -7.77 -0.48 6.54
N ILE A 82 -8.22 0.49 5.74
CA ILE A 82 -7.88 0.57 4.31
C ILE A 82 -6.40 0.94 4.13
N ILE A 83 -5.87 1.88 4.93
CA ILE A 83 -4.45 2.24 4.89
C ILE A 83 -3.61 1.08 5.38
N GLN A 84 -4.02 0.46 6.50
CA GLN A 84 -3.35 -0.70 7.07
C GLN A 84 -3.30 -1.87 6.08
N SER A 85 -4.43 -2.20 5.43
CA SER A 85 -4.53 -3.24 4.41
C SER A 85 -3.56 -2.98 3.25
N LYS A 86 -3.57 -1.76 2.70
CA LYS A 86 -2.67 -1.38 1.59
C LYS A 86 -1.20 -1.47 1.97
N ALA A 87 -0.85 -1.09 3.19
CA ALA A 87 0.51 -1.19 3.69
C ALA A 87 0.96 -2.66 3.79
N LEU A 88 0.12 -3.53 4.39
CA LEU A 88 0.39 -4.96 4.50
C LEU A 88 0.50 -5.64 3.13
N TYR A 89 -0.35 -5.26 2.18
CA TYR A 89 -0.25 -5.71 0.79
C TYR A 89 1.11 -5.39 0.17
N ASN A 90 1.58 -4.16 0.33
CA ASN A 90 2.86 -3.74 -0.24
C ASN A 90 4.06 -4.43 0.44
N ILE A 91 4.03 -4.63 1.76
CA ILE A 91 5.04 -5.43 2.46
C ILE A 91 5.03 -6.87 1.93
N ALA A 92 3.84 -7.47 1.75
CA ALA A 92 3.70 -8.81 1.22
C ALA A 92 4.32 -8.95 -0.17
N ARG A 93 4.11 -7.96 -1.06
CA ARG A 93 4.73 -7.93 -2.39
C ARG A 93 6.27 -7.90 -2.33
N ILE A 94 6.82 -7.11 -1.42
CA ILE A 94 8.28 -7.04 -1.24
C ILE A 94 8.81 -8.37 -0.71
N LEU A 95 8.14 -9.00 0.25
CA LEU A 95 8.51 -10.31 0.78
C LEU A 95 8.42 -11.41 -0.30
N GLN A 96 7.39 -11.37 -1.13
CA GLN A 96 7.25 -12.28 -2.26
C GLN A 96 8.44 -12.13 -3.23
N ALA A 97 8.85 -10.91 -3.56
CA ALA A 97 10.00 -10.66 -4.42
C ALA A 97 11.33 -11.10 -3.78
N LYS A 98 11.38 -11.25 -2.45
CA LYS A 98 12.52 -11.80 -1.70
C LYS A 98 12.42 -13.30 -1.46
N ASP A 99 11.48 -13.99 -2.09
CA ASP A 99 11.18 -15.42 -1.92
C ASP A 99 10.74 -15.82 -0.50
N GLU A 100 10.33 -14.85 0.32
CA GLU A 100 9.79 -15.08 1.66
C GLU A 100 8.29 -15.48 1.60
N ILE A 101 7.98 -16.50 0.82
CA ILE A 101 6.62 -16.90 0.40
C ILE A 101 5.67 -17.08 1.59
N SER A 102 6.11 -17.79 2.63
CA SER A 102 5.25 -18.05 3.80
C SER A 102 4.89 -16.79 4.59
N LYS A 103 5.79 -15.83 4.68
CA LYS A 103 5.52 -14.54 5.34
C LYS A 103 4.63 -13.66 4.47
N SER A 104 4.88 -13.63 3.16
CA SER A 104 4.06 -12.91 2.19
C SER A 104 2.60 -13.37 2.23
N LEU A 105 2.34 -14.68 2.20
CA LEU A 105 0.99 -15.25 2.29
C LEU A 105 0.26 -14.82 3.59
N LYS A 106 0.97 -14.81 4.73
CA LYS A 106 0.38 -14.35 6.00
C LYS A 106 -0.06 -12.89 5.94
N LEU A 107 0.75 -12.02 5.31
CA LEU A 107 0.44 -10.60 5.20
C LEU A 107 -0.67 -10.33 4.19
N TYR A 108 -0.69 -11.02 3.04
CA TYR A 108 -1.82 -10.93 2.11
C TYR A 108 -3.13 -11.35 2.77
N LYS A 109 -3.11 -12.46 3.53
CA LYS A 109 -4.29 -12.90 4.28
C LYS A 109 -4.77 -11.83 5.25
N LYS A 110 -3.86 -11.25 6.04
CA LYS A 110 -4.19 -10.17 6.98
C LYS A 110 -4.72 -8.92 6.28
N ALA A 111 -4.16 -8.56 5.13
CA ALA A 111 -4.66 -7.45 4.32
C ALA A 111 -6.10 -7.71 3.84
N LEU A 112 -6.44 -8.94 3.43
CA LEU A 112 -7.80 -9.34 3.04
C LEU A 112 -8.78 -9.38 4.22
N GLU A 113 -8.32 -9.71 5.43
CA GLU A 113 -9.14 -9.64 6.64
C GLU A 113 -9.58 -8.20 6.94
N LEU A 114 -8.73 -7.21 6.66
CA LEU A 114 -9.01 -5.78 6.83
C LEU A 114 -9.79 -5.19 5.65
N ASN A 115 -9.53 -5.65 4.44
CA ASN A 115 -10.22 -5.20 3.23
C ASN A 115 -10.56 -6.38 2.30
N PRO A 116 -11.66 -7.10 2.58
CA PRO A 116 -12.06 -8.27 1.79
C PRO A 116 -12.41 -7.98 0.33
N SER A 117 -12.66 -6.73 -0.01
CA SER A 117 -13.00 -6.29 -1.37
C SER A 117 -11.79 -5.97 -2.25
N ASP A 118 -10.56 -6.05 -1.72
CA ASP A 118 -9.35 -5.78 -2.48
C ASP A 118 -9.03 -6.94 -3.44
N VAL A 119 -9.38 -6.72 -4.71
CA VAL A 119 -9.24 -7.70 -5.79
C VAL A 119 -7.77 -8.01 -6.06
N ASP A 120 -6.89 -7.01 -6.04
CA ASP A 120 -5.46 -7.18 -6.32
C ASP A 120 -4.79 -8.04 -5.25
N THR A 121 -5.10 -7.77 -3.99
CA THR A 121 -4.61 -8.59 -2.87
C THR A 121 -5.11 -10.03 -2.97
N LYS A 122 -6.37 -10.23 -3.33
CA LYS A 122 -6.95 -11.57 -3.49
C LYS A 122 -6.27 -12.36 -4.61
N ILE A 123 -6.07 -11.74 -5.76
CA ILE A 123 -5.40 -12.38 -6.91
C ILE A 123 -3.98 -12.79 -6.51
N ASN A 124 -3.19 -11.89 -5.92
CA ASN A 124 -1.82 -12.18 -5.52
C ASN A 124 -1.75 -13.29 -4.45
N TYR A 125 -2.66 -13.26 -3.47
CA TYR A 125 -2.75 -14.31 -2.45
C TYR A 125 -3.03 -15.69 -3.04
N GLU A 126 -4.07 -15.82 -3.88
CA GLU A 126 -4.46 -17.11 -4.46
C GLU A 126 -3.39 -17.63 -5.43
N LEU A 127 -2.80 -16.76 -6.25
CA LEU A 127 -1.72 -17.15 -7.15
C LEU A 127 -0.51 -17.70 -6.38
N LEU A 128 -0.05 -16.95 -5.37
CA LEU A 128 1.10 -17.34 -4.57
C LEU A 128 0.86 -18.62 -3.77
N LYS A 129 -0.36 -18.80 -3.24
CA LYS A 129 -0.80 -20.00 -2.55
C LYS A 129 -0.78 -21.22 -3.47
N LYS A 130 -1.27 -21.05 -4.71
CA LYS A 130 -1.25 -22.12 -5.73
C LYS A 130 0.17 -22.52 -6.07
N MET A 131 1.06 -21.55 -6.32
CA MET A 131 2.48 -21.81 -6.62
C MET A 131 3.15 -22.61 -5.49
N LYS A 132 2.96 -22.17 -4.24
CA LYS A 132 3.51 -22.87 -3.07
C LYS A 132 3.03 -24.33 -2.96
N ASN A 133 1.73 -24.58 -3.22
CA ASN A 133 1.18 -25.93 -3.14
C ASN A 133 1.73 -26.82 -4.25
N GLN A 134 1.94 -26.28 -5.46
CA GLN A 134 2.54 -27.05 -6.57
C GLN A 134 3.99 -27.44 -6.25
N GLU A 135 4.78 -26.50 -5.73
CA GLU A 135 6.16 -26.80 -5.32
C GLU A 135 6.24 -27.88 -4.23
N GLN A 136 5.32 -27.85 -3.27
CA GLN A 136 5.25 -28.87 -2.23
C GLN A 136 4.88 -30.26 -2.78
N GLN A 137 3.99 -30.33 -3.78
CA GLN A 137 3.62 -31.58 -4.43
C GLN A 137 4.80 -32.16 -5.24
N GLU A 138 5.47 -31.31 -6.03
CA GLU A 138 6.63 -31.74 -6.82
C GLU A 138 7.77 -32.29 -5.95
N ASN A 139 8.02 -31.65 -4.80
CA ASN A 139 9.03 -32.12 -3.85
C ASN A 139 8.66 -33.50 -3.23
N GLN A 140 7.40 -33.69 -2.87
CA GLN A 140 6.93 -34.97 -2.33
C GLN A 140 7.03 -36.11 -3.37
N ASP A 141 6.69 -35.86 -4.62
CA ASP A 141 6.78 -36.83 -5.71
C ASP A 141 8.23 -37.21 -6.00
N GLN A 142 9.17 -36.26 -5.87
CA GLN A 142 10.61 -36.53 -6.03
C GLN A 142 11.19 -37.39 -4.89
N GLU A 143 10.82 -37.07 -3.63
CA GLU A 143 11.24 -37.85 -2.46
C GLU A 143 10.69 -39.28 -2.52
N GLY A 144 9.41 -39.49 -2.85
CA GLY A 144 8.79 -40.79 -3.00
C GLY A 144 9.39 -41.65 -4.13
N SER A 145 9.94 -41.00 -5.17
CA SER A 145 10.61 -41.69 -6.28
C SER A 145 12.03 -42.17 -5.91
N GLN A 146 12.69 -41.53 -4.97
CA GLN A 146 14.03 -41.90 -4.49
C GLN A 146 14.00 -43.05 -3.46
N GLU A 147 12.92 -43.19 -2.69
CA GLU A 147 12.76 -44.25 -1.72
C GLU A 147 12.42 -45.60 -2.38
N GLN A 148 12.05 -45.64 -3.65
CA GLN A 148 11.70 -46.86 -4.40
C GLN A 148 12.86 -47.44 -5.23
N GLN A 149 14.06 -46.85 -5.18
CA GLN A 149 15.28 -47.36 -5.83
C GLN A 149 16.26 -47.96 -4.81
#